data_2dd3369b8a82266de40b4104fabd14e9
#
_entry.id   2dd3369b8a82266de40b4104fabd14e9
#
_cell.length_a   1.000
_cell.length_b   1.000
_cell.length_c   1.000
_cell.angle_alpha   90.00
_cell.angle_beta   90.00
_cell.angle_gamma   90.00
#
_symmetry.space_group_name_H-M   'P 1'
#
loop_
_entity.id
_entity.type
_entity.pdbx_description
1 polymer ?
#
loop_
_entity_poly.entity_id
_entity_poly.type
_entity_poly.pdbx_seq_one_letter_code
_entity_poly.pdbx_strand_id
1 'polypeptide(L)'
;IVAAPGAASTQKRWPATHFQEVIQPLAAETGKKALLVGAGNERPIAEAVAQGLAETVVLCGETTLPETAALLSRASLVLANDSAIMHLGFELDVPTVGIFGPTDHEKYGHTGEKFRIAREDASTCSCHSQPRRDAERDCFHGLGPEQVLKLCRALLPDRP
;
A
#
# COMPACT_ATOMS: atom_id res chain seq x y z
N ILE A 1 12.01 0.42 -0.41
CA ILE A 1 10.55 0.22 -0.33
C ILE A 1 9.88 1.45 -0.91
N VAL A 2 8.85 1.30 -1.74
CA VAL A 2 7.99 2.40 -2.18
C VAL A 2 6.61 2.18 -1.57
N ALA A 3 6.05 3.21 -0.91
CA ALA A 3 4.70 3.14 -0.36
C ALA A 3 3.81 4.25 -0.91
N ALA A 4 2.55 3.92 -1.20
CA ALA A 4 1.53 4.84 -1.67
C ALA A 4 0.30 4.80 -0.75
N PRO A 5 0.30 5.61 0.32
CA PRO A 5 -0.78 5.63 1.31
C PRO A 5 -2.02 6.41 0.83
N GLY A 6 -1.91 7.13 -0.30
CA GLY A 6 -3.02 7.83 -0.93
C GLY A 6 -3.95 6.91 -1.72
N ALA A 7 -5.11 7.41 -2.04
CA ALA A 7 -6.06 6.87 -3.01
C ALA A 7 -7.09 7.95 -3.36
N ALA A 8 -7.75 7.82 -4.52
CA ALA A 8 -8.76 8.79 -4.98
C ALA A 8 -9.94 8.94 -4.01
N SER A 9 -10.36 7.86 -3.35
CA SER A 9 -11.41 7.86 -2.32
C SER A 9 -10.82 7.62 -0.93
N THR A 10 -11.29 8.37 0.05
CA THR A 10 -10.91 8.18 1.45
C THR A 10 -11.24 6.78 1.97
N GLN A 11 -12.31 6.17 1.49
CA GLN A 11 -12.72 4.82 1.85
C GLN A 11 -11.74 3.73 1.39
N LYS A 12 -10.85 4.05 0.46
CA LYS A 12 -9.79 3.15 -0.02
C LYS A 12 -8.47 3.35 0.74
N ARG A 13 -8.41 4.28 1.67
CA ARG A 13 -7.17 4.64 2.37
C ARG A 13 -7.07 3.87 3.68
N TRP A 14 -6.17 2.92 3.72
CA TRP A 14 -5.78 2.26 4.96
C TRP A 14 -5.16 3.26 5.93
N PRO A 15 -5.37 3.15 7.25
CA PRO A 15 -4.87 4.13 8.21
C PRO A 15 -3.37 4.42 8.09
N ALA A 16 -3.00 5.70 8.17
CA ALA A 16 -1.59 6.12 8.10
C ALA A 16 -0.73 5.49 9.19
N THR A 17 -1.27 5.33 10.38
CA THR A 17 -0.60 4.65 11.51
C THR A 17 -0.28 3.19 11.19
N HIS A 18 -1.15 2.49 10.48
CA HIS A 18 -0.91 1.11 10.07
C HIS A 18 0.20 1.01 9.01
N PHE A 19 0.29 1.99 8.07
CA PHE A 19 1.45 2.09 7.17
C PHE A 19 2.75 2.26 7.96
N GLN A 20 2.77 3.10 9.01
CA GLN A 20 3.93 3.29 9.88
C GLN A 20 4.36 1.96 10.53
N GLU A 21 3.40 1.25 11.12
CA GLU A 21 3.62 -0.03 11.80
C GLU A 21 4.13 -1.14 10.87
N VAL A 22 3.90 -1.01 9.55
CA VAL A 22 4.46 -1.92 8.54
C VAL A 22 5.82 -1.44 8.04
N ILE A 23 5.96 -0.16 7.71
CA ILE A 23 7.17 0.39 7.11
C ILE A 23 8.34 0.38 8.10
N GLN A 24 8.10 0.71 9.36
CA GLN A 24 9.15 0.78 10.38
C GLN A 24 9.93 -0.54 10.54
N PRO A 25 9.29 -1.68 10.81
CA PRO A 25 10.02 -2.95 10.91
C PRO A 25 10.64 -3.39 9.59
N LEU A 26 9.98 -3.16 8.44
CA LEU A 26 10.56 -3.49 7.13
C LEU A 26 11.83 -2.69 6.83
N ALA A 27 11.84 -1.40 7.15
CA ALA A 27 13.03 -0.56 7.00
C ALA A 27 14.18 -1.05 7.89
N ALA A 28 13.90 -1.36 9.16
CA ALA A 28 14.87 -1.89 10.11
C ALA A 28 15.42 -3.26 9.69
N GLU A 29 14.55 -4.15 9.25
CA GLU A 29 14.90 -5.51 8.81
C GLU A 29 15.72 -5.51 7.53
N THR A 30 15.41 -4.63 6.58
CA THR A 30 16.03 -4.63 5.24
C THR A 30 17.19 -3.65 5.13
N GLY A 31 17.32 -2.68 6.03
CA GLY A 31 18.24 -1.54 5.91
C GLY A 31 17.88 -0.59 4.75
N LYS A 32 16.65 -0.65 4.25
CA LYS A 32 16.20 0.12 3.08
C LYS A 32 15.36 1.31 3.49
N LYS A 33 15.53 2.42 2.76
CA LYS A 33 14.68 3.59 2.90
C LYS A 33 13.27 3.36 2.36
N ALA A 34 12.30 4.07 2.92
CA ALA A 34 10.94 4.14 2.38
C ALA A 34 10.75 5.43 1.58
N LEU A 35 10.22 5.32 0.37
CA LEU A 35 9.82 6.44 -0.46
C LEU A 35 8.30 6.48 -0.51
N LEU A 36 7.70 7.58 -0.08
CA LEU A 36 6.26 7.77 -0.10
C LEU A 36 5.87 8.56 -1.35
N VAL A 37 5.15 7.93 -2.25
CA VAL A 37 4.76 8.49 -3.55
C VAL A 37 3.24 8.67 -3.64
N GLY A 38 2.81 9.57 -4.52
CA GLY A 38 1.41 9.88 -4.74
C GLY A 38 1.23 11.25 -5.37
N ALA A 39 -0.02 11.65 -5.59
CA ALA A 39 -0.36 12.97 -6.07
C ALA A 39 -0.08 14.06 -5.00
N GLY A 40 0.04 15.32 -5.43
CA GLY A 40 0.33 16.44 -4.50
C GLY A 40 -0.72 16.62 -3.40
N ASN A 41 -1.99 16.36 -3.70
CA ASN A 41 -3.07 16.41 -2.71
C ASN A 41 -3.06 15.24 -1.70
N GLU A 42 -2.22 14.22 -1.92
CA GLU A 42 -2.03 13.09 -1.01
C GLU A 42 -0.83 13.29 -0.07
N ARG A 43 -0.05 14.37 -0.26
CA ARG A 43 1.11 14.72 0.59
C ARG A 43 0.77 14.72 2.09
N PRO A 44 -0.35 15.30 2.58
CA PRO A 44 -0.64 15.29 4.02
C PRO A 44 -0.74 13.88 4.62
N ILE A 45 -1.25 12.90 3.86
CA ILE A 45 -1.33 11.51 4.31
C ILE A 45 0.07 10.89 4.35
N ALA A 46 0.89 11.15 3.33
CA ALA A 46 2.26 10.67 3.28
C ALA A 46 3.12 11.25 4.41
N GLU A 47 2.95 12.54 4.73
CA GLU A 47 3.62 13.19 5.86
C GLU A 47 3.18 12.59 7.20
N ALA A 48 1.89 12.26 7.35
CA ALA A 48 1.40 11.55 8.53
C ALA A 48 2.04 10.16 8.66
N VAL A 49 2.24 9.43 7.56
CA VAL A 49 2.98 8.15 7.56
C VAL A 49 4.45 8.35 7.90
N ALA A 50 5.11 9.40 7.38
CA ALA A 50 6.52 9.66 7.61
C ALA A 50 6.83 10.10 9.05
N GLN A 51 5.84 10.55 9.79
CA GLN A 51 6.03 11.08 11.14
C GLN A 51 6.66 10.03 12.06
N GLY A 52 7.86 10.31 12.58
CA GLY A 52 8.60 9.39 13.44
C GLY A 52 9.37 8.28 12.73
N LEU A 53 9.36 8.21 11.39
CA LEU A 53 10.14 7.29 10.59
C LEU A 53 11.40 7.96 10.03
N ALA A 54 12.57 7.66 10.61
CA ALA A 54 13.82 8.34 10.29
C ALA A 54 14.30 8.16 8.84
N GLU A 55 14.08 7.00 8.24
CA GLU A 55 14.56 6.65 6.89
C GLU A 55 13.45 6.73 5.82
N THR A 56 12.63 7.78 5.90
CA THR A 56 11.48 7.96 5.02
C THR A 56 11.56 9.29 4.26
N VAL A 57 11.31 9.25 2.95
CA VAL A 57 11.29 10.43 2.07
C VAL A 57 9.91 10.58 1.44
N VAL A 58 9.31 11.75 1.58
CA VAL A 58 8.00 12.09 0.97
C VAL A 58 8.23 12.74 -0.39
N LEU A 59 7.77 12.07 -1.44
CA LEU A 59 7.87 12.50 -2.84
C LEU A 59 6.49 12.80 -3.47
N CYS A 60 5.42 12.82 -2.68
CA CYS A 60 4.07 13.10 -3.17
C CYS A 60 4.01 14.48 -3.83
N GLY A 61 3.64 14.50 -5.12
CA GLY A 61 3.57 15.71 -5.94
C GLY A 61 4.92 16.23 -6.46
N GLU A 62 6.03 15.52 -6.17
CA GLU A 62 7.38 15.90 -6.61
C GLU A 62 7.87 15.06 -7.80
N THR A 63 7.11 14.06 -8.21
CA THR A 63 7.44 13.20 -9.34
C THR A 63 6.32 13.18 -10.37
N THR A 64 6.69 13.15 -11.62
CA THR A 64 5.81 12.81 -12.74
C THR A 64 5.52 11.31 -12.75
N LEU A 65 4.49 10.87 -13.48
CA LEU A 65 4.17 9.45 -13.58
C LEU A 65 5.33 8.60 -14.15
N PRO A 66 6.08 9.01 -15.20
CA PRO A 66 7.27 8.30 -15.66
C PRO A 66 8.38 8.21 -14.60
N GLU A 67 8.63 9.26 -13.84
CA GLU A 67 9.62 9.25 -12.75
C GLU A 67 9.19 8.32 -11.62
N THR A 68 7.90 8.33 -11.27
CA THR A 68 7.34 7.37 -10.31
C THR A 68 7.51 5.94 -10.81
N ALA A 69 7.24 5.65 -12.09
CA ALA A 69 7.46 4.33 -12.68
C ALA A 69 8.93 3.91 -12.58
N ALA A 70 9.87 4.82 -12.84
CA ALA A 70 11.30 4.56 -12.70
C ALA A 70 11.72 4.28 -11.25
N LEU A 71 11.11 4.93 -10.26
CA LEU A 71 11.32 4.62 -8.84
C LEU A 71 10.76 3.24 -8.49
N LEU A 72 9.54 2.94 -8.94
CA LEU A 72 8.90 1.64 -8.71
C LEU A 72 9.71 0.50 -9.30
N SER A 73 10.22 0.62 -10.53
CA SER A 73 11.00 -0.44 -11.19
C SER A 73 12.30 -0.80 -10.43
N ARG A 74 12.78 0.05 -9.54
CA ARG A 74 13.95 -0.18 -8.68
C ARG A 74 13.58 -0.54 -7.26
N ALA A 75 12.29 -0.59 -6.93
CA ALA A 75 11.82 -0.91 -5.59
C ALA A 75 11.98 -2.42 -5.32
N SER A 76 12.35 -2.76 -4.09
CA SER A 76 12.30 -4.15 -3.62
C SER A 76 10.88 -4.60 -3.26
N LEU A 77 10.03 -3.64 -2.94
CA LEU A 77 8.64 -3.84 -2.56
C LEU A 77 7.84 -2.57 -2.80
N VAL A 78 6.64 -2.73 -3.31
CA VAL A 78 5.60 -1.70 -3.36
C VAL A 78 4.50 -2.06 -2.36
N LEU A 79 4.13 -1.12 -1.51
CA LEU A 79 3.00 -1.22 -0.58
C LEU A 79 2.01 -0.09 -0.89
N ALA A 80 0.85 -0.40 -1.42
CA ALA A 80 -0.08 0.64 -1.86
C ALA A 80 -1.54 0.28 -1.58
N ASN A 81 -2.34 1.30 -1.29
CA ASN A 81 -3.78 1.17 -1.40
C ASN A 81 -4.19 0.86 -2.86
N ASP A 82 -5.41 0.40 -3.07
CA ASP A 82 -6.02 0.28 -4.39
C ASP A 82 -6.03 1.64 -5.11
N SER A 83 -4.98 1.87 -5.88
CA SER A 83 -4.65 3.13 -6.55
C SER A 83 -3.86 2.88 -7.83
N ALA A 84 -3.63 3.93 -8.63
CA ALA A 84 -2.83 3.86 -9.83
C ALA A 84 -1.40 3.35 -9.58
N ILE A 85 -0.81 3.66 -8.42
CA ILE A 85 0.54 3.23 -8.05
C ILE A 85 0.59 1.71 -7.83
N MET A 86 -0.44 1.12 -7.23
CA MET A 86 -0.56 -0.33 -7.08
C MET A 86 -0.57 -1.02 -8.46
N HIS A 87 -1.43 -0.55 -9.36
CA HIS A 87 -1.52 -1.09 -10.72
C HIS A 87 -0.21 -0.96 -11.48
N LEU A 88 0.45 0.19 -11.33
CA LEU A 88 1.76 0.40 -11.95
C LEU A 88 2.82 -0.58 -11.39
N GLY A 89 2.78 -0.90 -10.11
CA GLY A 89 3.62 -1.92 -9.50
C GLY A 89 3.40 -3.31 -10.13
N PHE A 90 2.15 -3.67 -10.37
CA PHE A 90 1.79 -4.92 -11.07
C PHE A 90 2.31 -4.94 -12.51
N GLU A 91 2.06 -3.89 -13.27
CA GLU A 91 2.48 -3.80 -14.68
C GLU A 91 4.01 -3.80 -14.86
N LEU A 92 4.73 -3.27 -13.89
CA LEU A 92 6.20 -3.28 -13.88
C LEU A 92 6.81 -4.57 -13.30
N ASP A 93 5.99 -5.56 -12.96
CA ASP A 93 6.41 -6.83 -12.35
C ASP A 93 7.26 -6.66 -11.08
N VAL A 94 6.95 -5.64 -10.29
CA VAL A 94 7.62 -5.37 -9.00
C VAL A 94 6.87 -6.06 -7.87
N PRO A 95 7.56 -6.69 -6.89
CA PRO A 95 6.90 -7.25 -5.71
C PRO A 95 5.95 -6.23 -5.09
N THR A 96 4.65 -6.53 -5.05
CA THR A 96 3.62 -5.57 -4.67
C THR A 96 2.59 -6.17 -3.71
N VAL A 97 2.35 -5.47 -2.62
CA VAL A 97 1.20 -5.70 -1.73
C VAL A 97 0.17 -4.61 -1.99
N GLY A 98 -0.97 -4.99 -2.55
CA GLY A 98 -2.12 -4.13 -2.77
C GLY A 98 -3.12 -4.23 -1.62
N ILE A 99 -3.48 -3.10 -1.02
CA ILE A 99 -4.43 -3.03 0.09
C ILE A 99 -5.80 -2.63 -0.46
N PHE A 100 -6.76 -3.53 -0.27
CA PHE A 100 -8.13 -3.38 -0.76
C PHE A 100 -9.11 -3.14 0.39
N GLY A 101 -9.84 -2.05 0.28
CA GLY A 101 -11.01 -1.75 1.10
C GLY A 101 -12.30 -2.17 0.35
N PRO A 102 -13.15 -1.18 -0.05
CA PRO A 102 -14.47 -1.45 -0.63
C PRO A 102 -14.45 -1.93 -2.08
N THR A 103 -13.30 -1.98 -2.72
CA THR A 103 -13.19 -2.32 -4.15
C THR A 103 -13.11 -3.84 -4.33
N ASP A 104 -13.69 -4.33 -5.40
CA ASP A 104 -13.62 -5.73 -5.80
C ASP A 104 -12.18 -6.12 -6.20
N HIS A 105 -11.52 -6.85 -5.31
CA HIS A 105 -10.14 -7.28 -5.50
C HIS A 105 -9.99 -8.40 -6.53
N GLU A 106 -11.04 -9.17 -6.83
CA GLU A 106 -11.01 -10.20 -7.87
C GLU A 106 -10.96 -9.57 -9.25
N LYS A 107 -11.62 -8.40 -9.39
CA LYS A 107 -11.65 -7.65 -10.64
C LYS A 107 -10.43 -6.77 -10.86
N TYR A 108 -9.88 -6.17 -9.82
CA TYR A 108 -8.85 -5.13 -9.92
C TYR A 108 -7.51 -5.53 -9.30
N GLY A 109 -7.45 -6.62 -8.55
CA GLY A 109 -6.23 -7.12 -7.99
C GLY A 109 -5.48 -8.04 -8.95
N HIS A 110 -4.20 -8.26 -8.66
CA HIS A 110 -3.38 -9.26 -9.32
C HIS A 110 -2.92 -10.31 -8.31
N THR A 111 -2.80 -11.54 -8.76
CA THR A 111 -2.25 -12.64 -7.99
C THR A 111 -1.06 -13.25 -8.73
N GLY A 112 -0.08 -13.72 -8.00
CA GLY A 112 1.13 -14.30 -8.60
C GLY A 112 2.24 -14.44 -7.57
N GLU A 113 3.40 -14.88 -8.00
CA GLU A 113 4.55 -15.06 -7.10
C GLU A 113 4.98 -13.75 -6.44
N LYS A 114 4.91 -12.64 -7.19
CA LYS A 114 5.33 -11.31 -6.74
C LYS A 114 4.19 -10.44 -6.19
N PHE A 115 2.94 -10.92 -6.19
CA PHE A 115 1.79 -10.07 -5.85
C PHE A 115 0.99 -10.65 -4.70
N ARG A 116 0.60 -9.81 -3.77
CA ARG A 116 -0.29 -10.16 -2.65
C ARG A 116 -1.39 -9.12 -2.51
N ILE A 117 -2.56 -9.61 -2.18
CA ILE A 117 -3.72 -8.80 -1.85
C ILE A 117 -3.93 -8.84 -0.34
N ALA A 118 -3.91 -7.67 0.28
CA ALA A 118 -4.28 -7.46 1.67
C ALA A 118 -5.71 -6.91 1.73
N ARG A 119 -6.58 -7.60 2.42
CA ARG A 119 -7.98 -7.19 2.62
C ARG A 119 -8.53 -7.78 3.90
N GLU A 120 -9.60 -7.20 4.38
CA GLU A 120 -10.38 -7.79 5.47
C GLU A 120 -11.00 -9.12 5.04
N ASP A 121 -11.12 -10.06 5.98
CA ASP A 121 -11.76 -11.35 5.72
C ASP A 121 -13.22 -11.16 5.29
N ALA A 122 -13.64 -11.90 4.25
CA ALA A 122 -14.99 -11.83 3.73
C ALA A 122 -16.08 -12.24 4.76
N SER A 123 -15.71 -13.01 5.78
CA SER A 123 -16.61 -13.40 6.86
C SER A 123 -16.94 -12.23 7.80
N THR A 124 -16.06 -11.23 7.87
CA THR A 124 -16.22 -10.04 8.71
C THR A 124 -16.65 -8.81 7.93
N CYS A 125 -16.37 -8.76 6.63
CA CYS A 125 -16.74 -7.65 5.77
C CYS A 125 -17.87 -8.04 4.78
N SER A 126 -19.07 -7.47 4.98
CA SER A 126 -20.21 -7.63 4.05
C SER A 126 -20.11 -6.74 2.80
N CYS A 127 -18.99 -6.09 2.56
CA CYS A 127 -18.85 -5.10 1.50
C CYS A 127 -18.88 -5.64 0.08
N HIS A 128 -18.57 -6.90 -0.12
CA HIS A 128 -18.62 -7.53 -1.44
C HIS A 128 -20.02 -7.97 -1.87
N SER A 129 -20.95 -8.09 -0.94
CA SER A 129 -22.32 -8.59 -1.21
C SER A 129 -23.35 -7.49 -1.45
N GLN A 130 -23.04 -6.21 -1.23
CA GLN A 130 -23.96 -5.11 -1.43
C GLN A 130 -23.26 -3.91 -2.10
N PRO A 131 -23.83 -3.35 -3.20
CA PRO A 131 -23.32 -2.12 -3.80
C PRO A 131 -23.45 -0.98 -2.78
N ARG A 132 -22.31 -0.34 -2.49
CA ARG A 132 -22.23 0.60 -1.38
C ARG A 132 -22.59 2.01 -1.72
N ARG A 133 -23.38 2.60 -0.85
CA ARG A 133 -23.63 4.03 -0.77
C ARG A 133 -23.30 4.65 0.58
N ASP A 134 -22.89 3.84 1.57
CA ASP A 134 -22.70 4.31 2.96
C ASP A 134 -21.24 4.68 3.21
N ALA A 135 -20.99 5.99 3.40
CA ALA A 135 -19.67 6.56 3.69
C ALA A 135 -19.10 6.17 5.08
N GLU A 136 -19.87 5.46 5.91
CA GLU A 136 -19.57 5.25 7.34
C GLU A 136 -18.95 3.88 7.66
N ARG A 137 -18.74 2.99 6.69
CA ARG A 137 -18.18 1.67 6.98
C ARG A 137 -16.65 1.66 6.85
N ASP A 138 -16.00 1.36 7.93
CA ASP A 138 -14.58 1.03 7.97
C ASP A 138 -14.36 -0.35 7.30
N CYS A 139 -13.79 -0.34 6.09
CA CYS A 139 -13.47 -1.54 5.33
C CYS A 139 -12.13 -2.16 5.73
N PHE A 140 -11.50 -1.61 6.73
CA PHE A 140 -10.19 -2.03 7.21
C PHE A 140 -10.21 -2.48 8.68
N HIS A 141 -11.40 -2.53 9.30
CA HIS A 141 -11.55 -2.85 10.72
C HIS A 141 -10.85 -4.17 11.13
N GLY A 142 -10.93 -5.18 10.29
CA GLY A 142 -10.28 -6.47 10.51
C GLY A 142 -8.92 -6.64 9.81
N LEU A 143 -8.41 -5.61 9.13
CA LEU A 143 -7.11 -5.66 8.44
C LEU A 143 -6.04 -4.92 9.24
N GLY A 144 -5.41 -5.62 10.17
CA GLY A 144 -4.33 -5.06 10.99
C GLY A 144 -2.96 -5.04 10.28
N PRO A 145 -2.01 -4.23 10.82
CA PRO A 145 -0.67 -4.09 10.24
C PRO A 145 0.14 -5.40 10.23
N GLU A 146 -0.05 -6.29 11.21
CA GLU A 146 0.65 -7.57 11.26
C GLU A 146 0.35 -8.47 10.07
N GLN A 147 -0.91 -8.49 9.60
CA GLN A 147 -1.32 -9.26 8.44
C GLN A 147 -0.64 -8.74 7.17
N VAL A 148 -0.61 -7.41 7.00
CA VAL A 148 0.03 -6.75 5.85
C VAL A 148 1.55 -6.93 5.91
N LEU A 149 2.16 -6.79 7.08
CA LEU A 149 3.60 -7.01 7.29
C LEU A 149 4.02 -8.44 6.91
N LYS A 150 3.22 -9.44 7.28
CA LYS A 150 3.46 -10.84 6.88
C LYS A 150 3.46 -11.00 5.36
N LEU A 151 2.53 -10.36 4.66
CA LEU A 151 2.48 -10.40 3.20
C LEU A 151 3.70 -9.70 2.57
N CYS A 152 4.13 -8.57 3.13
CA CYS A 152 5.32 -7.85 2.68
C CYS A 152 6.58 -8.71 2.83
N ARG A 153 6.76 -9.36 3.99
CA ARG A 153 7.90 -10.24 4.26
C ARG A 153 7.95 -11.42 3.30
N ALA A 154 6.79 -12.00 2.95
CA ALA A 154 6.70 -13.12 2.01
C ALA A 154 7.13 -12.76 0.57
N LEU A 155 7.21 -11.48 0.22
CA LEU A 155 7.67 -11.00 -1.09
C LEU A 155 9.12 -10.50 -1.08
N LEU A 156 9.70 -10.29 0.09
CA LEU A 156 11.09 -9.90 0.21
C LEU A 156 11.98 -11.16 0.26
N PRO A 157 13.14 -11.17 -0.42
CA PRO A 157 14.05 -12.31 -0.34
C PRO A 157 14.53 -12.49 1.11
N ASP A 158 14.66 -13.75 1.51
CA ASP A 158 15.31 -14.09 2.77
C ASP A 158 16.68 -13.42 2.85
N ARG A 159 17.04 -12.92 4.04
CA ARG A 159 18.40 -12.42 4.24
C ARG A 159 19.37 -13.59 4.06
N PRO A 160 20.46 -13.38 3.32
CA PRO A 160 21.56 -14.34 3.30
C PRO A 160 22.21 -14.48 4.67
#